data_bc68e66b19d69fe175010d001cb30fc3
#
_entry.id   bc68e66b19d69fe175010d001cb30fc3
#
_cell.length_a   1.000
_cell.length_b   1.000
_cell.length_c   1.000
_cell.angle_alpha   90.00
_cell.angle_beta   90.00
_cell.angle_gamma   90.00
#
_symmetry.space_group_name_H-M   'P 1'
#
loop_
_entity.id
_entity.type
_entity.pdbx_description
1 polymer ?
#
loop_
_entity_poly.entity_id
_entity_poly.type
_entity_poly.pdbx_seq_one_letter_code
_entity_poly.pdbx_strand_id
1 'polypeptide(L)'
;MINNPEASFEGIVISDKDNANVETTPNTARNATDYTVNAKTAYVQMLDGSYGYRLQFDAADDNTLKRYSQVKISLNGVTLTKEADPERYTLSGLTAANIVSQTPGTASDLIRKEKSIGQLTDEDIYTYVSLREVEFALPDGSYTNVNEGYFGTANHTSCVPRTLCDKDGGAISMLVNNKTPWRRDGSGMPKGKGTLSGVIVHDLQPRYGYTNEGYIGRYSVRVLEKEEIDLAASESSSNRQTLVEWNWNNAEVRTNADGTIAPDRGNGSLWCTDPAAKYLLDNEYNGLTTSAGLNSKNALKFENTYWWDFAENTGYAVALKFSTEGAGANLSLNFTNSQGNAGGTSIYGPVYWQVEYSTDGVNFTVLPESGFCCRPFVYWQGAGGKDLSYCAVPGYADRVFILPDALRNRPEVTLLIKARSTQCIASNTATVDQGDTGTITSDMAANKRSPMRFGTIAVKSNK
;
A
#
# COMPACT_ATOMS: atom_id res chain seq x y z
N MET A 1 10.52 -31.47 8.28
CA MET A 1 11.94 -31.38 8.69
C MET A 1 12.76 -32.29 7.79
N ILE A 2 13.86 -31.79 7.27
CA ILE A 2 14.77 -32.54 6.39
C ILE A 2 15.82 -33.23 7.27
N ASN A 3 15.87 -34.54 7.25
CA ASN A 3 16.84 -35.35 8.00
C ASN A 3 17.84 -36.00 7.03
N ASN A 4 18.63 -35.17 6.39
CA ASN A 4 19.66 -35.61 5.44
C ASN A 4 20.88 -34.71 5.57
N PRO A 5 22.00 -35.18 6.14
CA PRO A 5 23.22 -34.39 6.34
C PRO A 5 23.88 -33.91 5.04
N GLU A 6 23.61 -34.58 3.92
CA GLU A 6 24.13 -34.19 2.61
C GLU A 6 23.26 -33.18 1.88
N ALA A 7 22.03 -32.95 2.37
CA ALA A 7 21.13 -32.00 1.72
C ALA A 7 21.62 -30.56 1.92
N SER A 8 21.85 -29.88 0.83
CA SER A 8 22.28 -28.46 0.83
C SER A 8 21.87 -27.78 -0.46
N PHE A 9 21.85 -26.45 -0.48
CA PHE A 9 21.76 -25.67 -1.71
C PHE A 9 22.81 -24.57 -1.72
N GLU A 10 23.08 -24.04 -2.90
CA GLU A 10 23.98 -22.90 -3.11
C GLU A 10 23.22 -21.76 -3.77
N GLY A 11 23.53 -20.54 -3.36
CA GLY A 11 22.85 -19.36 -3.87
C GLY A 11 23.57 -18.05 -3.55
N ILE A 12 22.99 -16.96 -4.02
CA ILE A 12 23.44 -15.59 -3.72
C ILE A 12 22.49 -14.96 -2.73
N VAL A 13 23.04 -14.37 -1.69
CA VAL A 13 22.27 -13.62 -0.67
C VAL A 13 21.77 -12.32 -1.25
N ILE A 14 20.45 -12.12 -1.23
CA ILE A 14 19.80 -10.89 -1.71
C ILE A 14 19.74 -9.86 -0.59
N SER A 15 19.42 -10.28 0.64
CA SER A 15 19.24 -9.39 1.79
C SER A 15 20.02 -9.86 2.99
N ASP A 16 20.42 -8.95 3.88
CA ASP A 16 21.01 -9.27 5.17
C ASP A 16 20.20 -8.68 6.34
N LYS A 17 20.54 -9.09 7.57
CA LYS A 17 19.79 -8.72 8.78
C LYS A 17 19.81 -7.24 9.12
N ASP A 18 20.81 -6.53 8.63
CA ASP A 18 21.03 -5.12 8.93
C ASP A 18 20.10 -4.21 8.08
N ASN A 19 19.51 -4.77 7.00
CA ASN A 19 18.52 -4.06 6.19
C ASN A 19 17.15 -4.03 6.88
N ALA A 20 16.59 -2.84 7.03
CA ALA A 20 15.31 -2.65 7.73
C ALA A 20 14.08 -3.01 6.86
N ASN A 21 14.26 -3.34 5.57
CA ASN A 21 13.17 -3.57 4.62
C ASN A 21 13.10 -5.01 4.08
N VAL A 22 13.51 -5.98 4.87
CA VAL A 22 13.51 -7.40 4.44
C VAL A 22 12.14 -8.04 4.61
N GLU A 23 11.47 -7.81 5.74
CA GLU A 23 10.27 -8.57 6.10
C GLU A 23 9.19 -7.66 6.68
N THR A 24 7.94 -8.07 6.58
CA THR A 24 6.83 -7.45 7.29
C THR A 24 7.04 -7.64 8.79
N THR A 25 6.92 -6.54 9.50
CA THR A 25 7.16 -6.51 10.94
C THR A 25 5.82 -6.40 11.67
N PRO A 26 5.44 -7.41 12.46
CA PRO A 26 4.20 -7.35 13.22
C PRO A 26 4.29 -6.33 14.35
N ASN A 27 3.16 -5.76 14.73
CA ASN A 27 3.06 -4.99 15.95
C ASN A 27 2.93 -5.96 17.16
N THR A 28 3.80 -5.84 18.12
CA THR A 28 3.76 -6.63 19.38
C THR A 28 2.91 -5.98 20.46
N ALA A 29 2.69 -4.68 20.31
CA ALA A 29 1.80 -3.89 21.17
C ALA A 29 1.25 -2.73 20.36
N ARG A 30 0.26 -2.01 20.90
CA ARG A 30 -0.35 -0.84 20.26
C ARG A 30 0.68 0.14 19.70
N ASN A 31 1.84 0.24 20.31
CA ASN A 31 2.88 1.23 20.04
C ASN A 31 4.24 0.61 19.72
N ALA A 32 4.28 -0.68 19.42
CA ALA A 32 5.56 -1.35 19.20
C ALA A 32 5.49 -2.24 17.96
N THR A 33 6.49 -2.12 17.12
CA THR A 33 6.71 -2.97 15.96
C THR A 33 7.88 -3.90 16.24
N ASP A 34 7.69 -5.19 16.05
CA ASP A 34 8.73 -6.19 16.26
C ASP A 34 9.63 -6.34 15.03
N TYR A 35 10.78 -5.69 15.06
CA TYR A 35 11.80 -5.83 14.02
C TYR A 35 12.66 -7.08 14.13
N THR A 36 12.45 -7.90 15.16
CA THR A 36 13.15 -9.18 15.32
C THR A 36 12.86 -10.11 14.17
N VAL A 37 11.62 -10.13 13.67
CA VAL A 37 11.24 -10.94 12.50
C VAL A 37 12.03 -10.52 11.27
N ASN A 38 12.18 -9.21 11.03
CA ASN A 38 12.98 -8.68 9.93
C ASN A 38 14.45 -9.14 10.03
N ALA A 39 15.06 -9.04 11.20
CA ALA A 39 16.46 -9.44 11.42
C ALA A 39 16.69 -10.95 11.32
N LYS A 40 15.68 -11.77 11.59
CA LYS A 40 15.70 -13.23 11.44
C LYS A 40 15.50 -13.72 10.02
N THR A 41 15.10 -12.84 9.10
CA THR A 41 14.75 -13.19 7.72
C THR A 41 15.85 -12.81 6.74
N ALA A 42 16.13 -13.69 5.80
CA ALA A 42 16.96 -13.41 4.63
C ALA A 42 16.35 -14.03 3.38
N TYR A 43 16.68 -13.46 2.23
CA TYR A 43 16.36 -14.03 0.92
C TYR A 43 17.64 -14.48 0.23
N VAL A 44 17.59 -15.70 -0.32
CA VAL A 44 18.70 -16.29 -1.07
C VAL A 44 18.17 -16.81 -2.38
N GLN A 45 18.74 -16.34 -3.48
CA GLN A 45 18.41 -16.77 -4.84
C GLN A 45 19.39 -17.83 -5.29
N MET A 46 18.91 -18.86 -5.98
CA MET A 46 19.78 -19.87 -6.60
C MET A 46 20.75 -19.23 -7.59
N LEU A 47 21.93 -19.85 -7.78
CA LEU A 47 23.01 -19.30 -8.62
C LEU A 47 22.58 -19.03 -10.06
N ASP A 48 21.66 -19.85 -10.58
CA ASP A 48 21.09 -19.68 -11.94
C ASP A 48 19.92 -18.70 -12.01
N GLY A 49 19.53 -18.11 -10.87
CA GLY A 49 18.42 -17.18 -10.78
C GLY A 49 17.03 -17.83 -10.86
N SER A 50 16.92 -19.15 -10.96
CA SER A 50 15.63 -19.85 -11.20
C SER A 50 14.62 -19.63 -10.09
N TYR A 51 15.02 -19.83 -8.83
CA TYR A 51 14.17 -19.74 -7.65
C TYR A 51 14.82 -18.93 -6.53
N GLY A 52 13.99 -18.41 -5.64
CA GLY A 52 14.41 -17.80 -4.37
C GLY A 52 13.83 -18.54 -3.19
N TYR A 53 14.51 -18.45 -2.07
CA TYR A 53 14.08 -18.98 -0.79
C TYR A 53 14.03 -17.90 0.26
N ARG A 54 12.95 -17.90 1.05
CA ARG A 54 12.88 -17.14 2.30
C ARG A 54 13.47 -17.99 3.41
N LEU A 55 14.51 -17.50 4.04
CA LEU A 55 15.20 -18.15 5.15
C LEU A 55 14.75 -17.51 6.46
N GLN A 56 14.34 -18.32 7.42
CA GLN A 56 13.97 -17.89 8.77
C GLN A 56 14.90 -18.54 9.80
N PHE A 57 15.71 -17.72 10.43
CA PHE A 57 16.63 -18.11 11.51
C PHE A 57 15.94 -18.16 12.85
N ASP A 58 16.36 -19.03 13.75
CA ASP A 58 15.81 -19.15 15.11
C ASP A 58 16.10 -17.89 15.93
N ALA A 59 17.29 -17.33 15.76
CA ALA A 59 17.69 -16.07 16.39
C ALA A 59 18.24 -15.08 15.35
N ALA A 60 18.13 -13.79 15.64
CA ALA A 60 18.68 -12.75 14.77
C ALA A 60 20.22 -12.85 14.62
N ASP A 61 20.90 -13.29 15.68
CA ASP A 61 22.36 -13.45 15.65
C ASP A 61 22.82 -14.69 14.87
N ASP A 62 21.94 -15.64 14.63
CA ASP A 62 22.19 -16.77 13.74
C ASP A 62 22.21 -16.34 12.26
N ASN A 63 21.53 -15.28 11.90
CA ASN A 63 21.55 -14.71 10.57
C ASN A 63 22.83 -13.90 10.36
N THR A 64 23.88 -14.56 9.95
CA THR A 64 25.18 -13.93 9.63
C THR A 64 25.38 -13.71 8.14
N LEU A 65 24.32 -13.91 7.34
CA LEU A 65 24.37 -13.73 5.90
C LEU A 65 24.65 -12.25 5.54
N LYS A 66 25.47 -12.09 4.50
CA LYS A 66 25.82 -10.76 3.95
C LYS A 66 25.38 -10.66 2.50
N ARG A 67 24.73 -9.57 2.17
CA ARG A 67 24.23 -9.28 0.82
C ARG A 67 25.31 -9.50 -0.24
N TYR A 68 24.91 -10.08 -1.35
CA TYR A 68 25.73 -10.48 -2.49
C TYR A 68 26.71 -11.64 -2.25
N SER A 69 26.85 -12.13 -1.03
CA SER A 69 27.69 -13.30 -0.80
C SER A 69 27.12 -14.54 -1.49
N GLN A 70 27.99 -15.33 -2.08
CA GLN A 70 27.68 -16.70 -2.46
C GLN A 70 27.73 -17.59 -1.21
N VAL A 71 26.68 -18.36 -0.98
CA VAL A 71 26.53 -19.19 0.22
C VAL A 71 26.19 -20.62 -0.13
N LYS A 72 26.64 -21.53 0.73
CA LYS A 72 26.16 -22.91 0.79
C LYS A 72 25.43 -23.11 2.11
N ILE A 73 24.19 -23.51 2.04
CA ILE A 73 23.31 -23.72 3.19
C ILE A 73 23.01 -25.20 3.34
N SER A 74 23.32 -25.77 4.51
CA SER A 74 22.89 -27.12 4.89
C SER A 74 21.41 -27.14 5.22
N LEU A 75 20.70 -28.09 4.69
CA LEU A 75 19.26 -28.29 4.96
C LEU A 75 19.02 -29.31 6.07
N ASN A 76 20.04 -29.91 6.65
CA ASN A 76 19.87 -30.90 7.73
C ASN A 76 19.26 -30.25 8.96
N GLY A 77 18.15 -30.78 9.46
CA GLY A 77 17.38 -30.22 10.58
C GLY A 77 16.45 -29.06 10.23
N VAL A 78 16.47 -28.57 8.98
CA VAL A 78 15.66 -27.45 8.50
C VAL A 78 14.27 -27.92 8.11
N THR A 79 13.27 -27.11 8.33
CA THR A 79 11.90 -27.35 7.83
C THR A 79 11.69 -26.58 6.52
N LEU A 80 11.44 -27.31 5.44
CA LEU A 80 10.99 -26.73 4.18
C LEU A 80 9.46 -26.67 4.16
N THR A 81 8.92 -25.48 4.01
CA THR A 81 7.50 -25.24 3.83
C THR A 81 7.26 -24.79 2.40
N LYS A 82 6.38 -25.48 1.69
CA LYS A 82 5.85 -25.06 0.40
C LYS A 82 4.45 -24.51 0.61
N GLU A 83 4.22 -23.28 0.25
CA GLU A 83 2.89 -22.69 0.18
C GLU A 83 2.41 -22.75 -1.28
N ALA A 84 1.14 -23.07 -1.48
CA ALA A 84 0.67 -23.46 -2.81
C ALA A 84 0.08 -22.30 -3.64
N ASP A 85 -0.40 -21.25 -3.00
CA ASP A 85 -1.04 -20.15 -3.69
C ASP A 85 -0.72 -18.78 -3.06
N PRO A 86 0.18 -18.00 -3.65
CA PRO A 86 1.12 -18.36 -4.72
C PRO A 86 2.15 -19.37 -4.26
N GLU A 87 2.71 -20.14 -5.21
CA GLU A 87 3.74 -21.12 -4.90
C GLU A 87 5.01 -20.42 -4.44
N ARG A 88 5.47 -20.74 -3.23
CA ARG A 88 6.69 -20.17 -2.64
C ARG A 88 7.27 -21.07 -1.56
N TYR A 89 8.53 -20.88 -1.25
CA TYR A 89 9.30 -21.77 -0.38
C TYR A 89 9.96 -21.02 0.77
N THR A 90 9.69 -21.50 1.99
CA THR A 90 10.32 -20.98 3.23
C THR A 90 11.11 -22.10 3.89
N LEU A 91 12.35 -21.78 4.25
CA LEU A 91 13.22 -22.63 5.05
C LEU A 91 13.25 -22.04 6.47
N SER A 92 12.83 -22.81 7.46
CA SER A 92 12.76 -22.38 8.86
C SER A 92 13.49 -23.32 9.81
N GLY A 93 13.82 -22.82 11.03
CA GLY A 93 14.63 -23.54 11.97
C GLY A 93 16.12 -23.50 11.63
N LEU A 94 16.56 -22.44 10.93
CA LEU A 94 17.96 -22.25 10.61
C LEU A 94 18.71 -21.65 11.81
N THR A 95 19.93 -22.12 11.97
CA THR A 95 20.92 -21.56 12.91
C THR A 95 22.19 -21.17 12.15
N ALA A 96 23.12 -20.49 12.77
CA ALA A 96 24.40 -20.16 12.18
C ALA A 96 25.16 -21.41 11.66
N ALA A 97 24.97 -22.59 12.30
CA ALA A 97 25.56 -23.85 11.87
C ALA A 97 25.08 -24.35 10.50
N ASN A 98 23.94 -23.88 10.01
CA ASN A 98 23.46 -24.23 8.68
C ASN A 98 24.21 -23.49 7.57
N ILE A 99 24.93 -22.42 7.88
CA ILE A 99 25.75 -21.68 6.90
C ILE A 99 27.10 -22.41 6.77
N VAL A 100 27.20 -23.31 5.79
CA VAL A 100 28.40 -24.14 5.59
C VAL A 100 29.57 -23.31 5.07
N SER A 101 29.29 -22.40 4.14
CA SER A 101 30.29 -21.46 3.61
C SER A 101 29.63 -20.17 3.16
N GLN A 102 30.37 -19.08 3.25
CA GLN A 102 29.96 -17.76 2.74
C GLN A 102 31.20 -17.08 2.14
N THR A 103 31.16 -16.79 0.85
CA THR A 103 32.18 -16.06 0.13
C THR A 103 31.68 -14.71 -0.31
N PRO A 104 32.32 -13.59 0.05
CA PRO A 104 31.91 -12.27 -0.37
C PRO A 104 31.80 -12.15 -1.89
N GLY A 105 30.75 -11.51 -2.37
CA GLY A 105 30.50 -11.22 -3.78
C GLY A 105 30.13 -9.75 -3.97
N THR A 106 29.64 -9.45 -5.16
CA THR A 106 29.27 -8.09 -5.59
C THR A 106 27.87 -8.09 -6.20
N ALA A 107 27.32 -6.91 -6.44
CA ALA A 107 26.00 -6.76 -7.06
C ALA A 107 25.91 -7.39 -8.47
N SER A 108 27.04 -7.54 -9.18
CA SER A 108 27.08 -8.19 -10.49
C SER A 108 26.96 -9.72 -10.45
N ASP A 109 27.16 -10.32 -9.27
CA ASP A 109 27.02 -11.76 -9.10
C ASP A 109 25.55 -12.18 -8.93
N LEU A 110 24.68 -11.23 -8.57
CA LEU A 110 23.25 -11.45 -8.42
C LEU A 110 22.53 -11.31 -9.76
N ILE A 111 21.91 -12.39 -10.23
CA ILE A 111 21.09 -12.38 -11.44
C ILE A 111 19.85 -11.56 -11.20
N ARG A 112 19.66 -10.52 -11.98
CA ARG A 112 18.46 -9.67 -11.98
C ARG A 112 17.54 -10.09 -13.12
N LYS A 113 16.38 -10.63 -12.78
CA LYS A 113 15.36 -10.95 -13.78
C LYS A 113 14.72 -9.66 -14.26
N GLU A 114 14.88 -9.30 -15.53
CA GLU A 114 14.19 -8.14 -16.10
C GLU A 114 12.79 -8.50 -16.57
N LYS A 115 11.78 -7.84 -16.01
CA LYS A 115 10.35 -8.13 -16.28
C LYS A 115 9.50 -6.87 -16.32
N SER A 116 8.36 -6.91 -17.01
CA SER A 116 7.23 -6.02 -16.74
C SER A 116 6.39 -6.60 -15.60
N ILE A 117 5.48 -5.80 -15.02
CA ILE A 117 4.63 -6.26 -13.93
C ILE A 117 3.80 -7.48 -14.35
N GLY A 118 3.23 -7.46 -15.55
CA GLY A 118 2.41 -8.57 -16.07
C GLY A 118 3.17 -9.86 -16.41
N GLN A 119 4.50 -9.82 -16.41
CA GLN A 119 5.35 -11.00 -16.64
C GLN A 119 5.77 -11.71 -15.35
N LEU A 120 5.38 -11.19 -14.19
CA LEU A 120 5.67 -11.84 -12.92
C LEU A 120 4.91 -13.17 -12.78
N THR A 121 5.60 -14.15 -12.24
CA THR A 121 5.07 -15.49 -11.94
C THR A 121 5.43 -15.88 -10.51
N ASP A 122 4.86 -16.98 -10.01
CA ASP A 122 5.18 -17.47 -8.66
C ASP A 122 6.65 -17.84 -8.50
N GLU A 123 7.34 -18.22 -9.59
CA GLU A 123 8.77 -18.50 -9.60
C GLU A 123 9.65 -17.26 -9.34
N ASP A 124 9.07 -16.06 -9.41
CA ASP A 124 9.78 -14.83 -9.11
C ASP A 124 9.78 -14.50 -7.63
N ILE A 125 8.90 -15.13 -6.85
CA ILE A 125 8.82 -14.88 -5.41
C ILE A 125 10.14 -15.25 -4.74
N TYR A 126 10.64 -14.33 -3.90
CA TYR A 126 11.93 -14.39 -3.22
C TYR A 126 13.16 -14.33 -4.14
N THR A 127 12.97 -14.01 -5.43
CA THR A 127 14.07 -13.66 -6.33
C THR A 127 14.23 -12.16 -6.51
N TYR A 128 15.36 -11.73 -7.06
CA TYR A 128 15.64 -10.34 -7.33
C TYR A 128 15.23 -9.98 -8.75
N VAL A 129 14.28 -9.05 -8.87
CA VAL A 129 13.69 -8.66 -10.16
C VAL A 129 13.90 -7.17 -10.40
N SER A 130 14.17 -6.80 -11.64
CA SER A 130 14.14 -5.44 -12.15
C SER A 130 12.88 -5.23 -12.96
N LEU A 131 11.94 -4.47 -12.41
CA LEU A 131 10.71 -4.07 -13.08
C LEU A 131 10.99 -2.90 -14.01
N ARG A 132 10.75 -3.07 -15.30
CA ARG A 132 11.04 -2.07 -16.33
C ARG A 132 9.82 -1.23 -16.68
N GLU A 133 10.08 0.02 -17.11
CA GLU A 133 9.06 0.97 -17.58
C GLU A 133 7.96 1.22 -16.54
N VAL A 134 8.30 1.13 -15.25
CA VAL A 134 7.37 1.40 -14.15
C VAL A 134 7.47 2.84 -13.68
N GLU A 135 6.40 3.34 -13.09
CA GLU A 135 6.29 4.65 -12.47
C GLU A 135 5.33 4.63 -11.28
N PHE A 136 5.46 5.54 -10.34
CA PHE A 136 4.50 5.64 -9.25
C PHE A 136 3.14 6.16 -9.73
N ALA A 137 2.08 5.49 -9.34
CA ALA A 137 0.71 5.92 -9.66
C ALA A 137 0.39 7.30 -9.08
N LEU A 138 0.86 7.55 -7.85
CA LEU A 138 0.75 8.82 -7.13
C LEU A 138 2.13 9.18 -6.55
N PRO A 139 3.00 9.89 -7.27
CA PRO A 139 4.36 10.21 -6.85
C PRO A 139 4.42 11.37 -5.86
N ASP A 140 3.56 11.35 -4.85
CA ASP A 140 3.45 12.39 -3.83
C ASP A 140 3.88 11.88 -2.46
N GLY A 141 4.62 12.70 -1.72
CA GLY A 141 5.02 12.42 -0.35
C GLY A 141 6.19 11.45 -0.21
N SER A 142 6.18 10.69 0.87
CA SER A 142 7.23 9.76 1.24
C SER A 142 7.05 8.37 0.65
N TYR A 143 8.10 7.56 0.69
CA TYR A 143 8.08 6.18 0.21
C TYR A 143 7.25 5.23 1.09
N THR A 144 6.94 5.62 2.32
CA THR A 144 5.95 4.94 3.16
C THR A 144 5.10 5.99 3.87
N ASN A 145 3.82 6.05 3.51
CA ASN A 145 2.90 7.11 3.95
C ASN A 145 2.23 6.75 5.28
N VAL A 146 3.05 6.53 6.31
CA VAL A 146 2.58 6.20 7.67
C VAL A 146 2.68 7.40 8.60
N ASN A 147 1.77 7.49 9.55
CA ASN A 147 1.85 8.48 10.62
C ASN A 147 2.82 8.01 11.72
N GLU A 148 4.07 8.35 11.58
CA GLU A 148 5.14 7.94 12.51
C GLU A 148 5.16 8.72 13.82
N GLY A 149 4.47 9.82 13.91
CA GLY A 149 4.51 10.72 15.08
C GLY A 149 3.28 10.65 15.98
N TYR A 150 2.32 9.81 15.66
CA TYR A 150 1.10 9.74 16.42
C TYR A 150 1.32 9.05 17.78
N PHE A 151 0.88 9.69 18.87
CA PHE A 151 1.19 9.27 20.25
C PHE A 151 2.69 9.30 20.62
N GLY A 152 3.44 10.22 20.03
CA GLY A 152 4.83 10.49 20.41
C GLY A 152 5.85 9.58 19.73
N THR A 153 6.02 8.36 20.14
CA THR A 153 7.00 7.41 19.57
C THR A 153 6.36 6.17 18.97
N ALA A 154 5.05 6.14 18.87
CA ALA A 154 4.32 4.95 18.55
C ALA A 154 4.18 4.76 17.04
N ASN A 155 4.76 3.71 16.52
CA ASN A 155 4.57 3.25 15.16
C ASN A 155 3.48 2.17 15.14
N HIS A 156 2.27 2.57 14.77
CA HIS A 156 1.13 1.66 14.69
C HIS A 156 1.11 0.83 13.40
N THR A 157 1.85 1.26 12.41
CA THR A 157 1.86 0.63 11.08
C THR A 157 3.30 0.54 10.62
N SER A 158 3.75 -0.67 10.28
CA SER A 158 5.12 -0.89 9.83
C SER A 158 5.37 -0.38 8.40
N CYS A 159 4.34 -0.40 7.56
CA CYS A 159 4.42 -0.04 6.16
C CYS A 159 3.06 0.41 5.64
N VAL A 160 3.03 1.39 4.74
CA VAL A 160 1.91 1.67 3.85
C VAL A 160 2.41 1.53 2.42
N PRO A 161 1.90 0.58 1.63
CA PRO A 161 2.36 0.36 0.27
C PRO A 161 2.18 1.58 -0.62
N ARG A 162 3.14 1.78 -1.54
CA ARG A 162 3.04 2.72 -2.64
C ARG A 162 2.87 1.94 -3.93
N THR A 163 1.98 2.36 -4.78
CA THR A 163 1.64 1.61 -5.99
C THR A 163 2.48 2.08 -7.18
N LEU A 164 3.12 1.13 -7.86
CA LEU A 164 3.76 1.30 -9.15
C LEU A 164 2.81 0.79 -10.25
N CYS A 165 2.84 1.45 -11.39
CA CYS A 165 2.11 1.05 -12.60
C CYS A 165 3.08 0.97 -13.78
N ASP A 166 2.74 0.14 -14.76
CA ASP A 166 3.40 0.14 -16.07
C ASP A 166 2.46 0.64 -17.19
N LYS A 167 2.99 0.77 -18.38
CA LYS A 167 2.21 1.22 -19.56
C LYS A 167 1.17 0.19 -20.04
N ASP A 168 1.30 -1.07 -19.61
CA ASP A 168 0.44 -2.16 -20.03
C ASP A 168 -0.76 -2.37 -19.08
N GLY A 169 -0.85 -1.53 -18.03
CA GLY A 169 -1.93 -1.54 -17.04
C GLY A 169 -1.64 -2.43 -15.84
N GLY A 170 -0.44 -2.99 -15.75
CA GLY A 170 0.02 -3.69 -14.56
C GLY A 170 0.15 -2.74 -13.37
N ALA A 171 -0.15 -3.24 -12.19
CA ALA A 171 0.06 -2.53 -10.93
C ALA A 171 0.68 -3.46 -9.89
N ILE A 172 1.62 -2.94 -9.10
CA ILE A 172 2.30 -3.68 -8.03
C ILE A 172 2.56 -2.75 -6.84
N SER A 173 2.48 -3.29 -5.64
CA SER A 173 2.79 -2.56 -4.41
C SER A 173 4.27 -2.62 -4.09
N MET A 174 4.87 -1.46 -3.88
CA MET A 174 6.19 -1.33 -3.27
C MET A 174 6.02 -1.23 -1.75
N LEU A 175 6.75 -2.06 -1.03
CA LEU A 175 6.74 -2.12 0.42
C LEU A 175 8.00 -1.51 0.99
N VAL A 176 7.84 -0.50 1.85
CA VAL A 176 8.94 0.15 2.56
C VAL A 176 8.57 0.28 4.03
N ASN A 177 9.34 -0.39 4.87
CA ASN A 177 9.12 -0.39 6.31
C ASN A 177 9.44 0.98 6.93
N ASN A 178 8.78 1.30 8.03
CA ASN A 178 8.88 2.59 8.72
C ASN A 178 10.24 2.85 9.44
N LYS A 179 11.15 1.89 9.46
CA LYS A 179 12.54 2.08 9.93
C LYS A 179 13.57 2.11 8.80
N THR A 180 13.14 1.95 7.56
CA THR A 180 14.04 2.09 6.40
C THR A 180 14.61 3.51 6.37
N PRO A 181 15.95 3.69 6.37
CA PRO A 181 16.57 5.00 6.55
C PRO A 181 16.14 6.04 5.51
N TRP A 182 16.01 5.63 4.26
CA TRP A 182 15.69 6.50 3.14
C TRP A 182 14.19 6.75 2.91
N ARG A 183 13.30 6.14 3.71
CA ARG A 183 11.84 6.31 3.56
C ARG A 183 11.36 7.76 3.58
N ARG A 184 12.08 8.61 4.33
CA ARG A 184 11.81 10.04 4.54
C ARG A 184 13.12 10.83 4.67
N ASP A 185 13.93 10.84 3.64
CA ASP A 185 15.25 11.47 3.63
C ASP A 185 15.26 12.93 3.11
N GLY A 186 14.08 13.50 2.93
CA GLY A 186 13.91 14.84 2.40
C GLY A 186 13.70 14.88 0.89
N SER A 187 13.94 13.81 0.17
CA SER A 187 13.63 13.72 -1.25
C SER A 187 12.20 13.27 -1.49
N GLY A 188 11.55 13.87 -2.47
CA GLY A 188 10.25 13.38 -2.97
C GLY A 188 10.41 12.15 -3.85
N MET A 189 9.29 11.46 -4.09
CA MET A 189 9.27 10.36 -5.05
C MET A 189 9.47 10.86 -6.49
N PRO A 190 10.18 10.10 -7.31
CA PRO A 190 10.34 10.43 -8.74
C PRO A 190 8.99 10.37 -9.46
N LYS A 191 8.81 11.24 -10.45
CA LYS A 191 7.53 11.46 -11.15
C LYS A 191 7.48 10.87 -12.56
N GLY A 192 8.60 10.37 -13.04
CA GLY A 192 8.71 9.74 -14.35
C GLY A 192 8.91 8.24 -14.24
N LYS A 193 9.00 7.60 -15.39
CA LYS A 193 9.22 6.17 -15.51
C LYS A 193 10.69 5.79 -15.45
N GLY A 194 10.95 4.51 -15.22
CA GLY A 194 12.29 3.92 -15.25
C GLY A 194 12.28 2.47 -14.83
N THR A 195 13.31 2.07 -14.12
CA THR A 195 13.49 0.72 -13.58
C THR A 195 13.45 0.74 -12.06
N LEU A 196 12.77 -0.22 -11.48
CA LEU A 196 12.80 -0.44 -10.04
C LEU A 196 13.17 -1.87 -9.76
N SER A 197 14.20 -2.05 -8.94
CA SER A 197 14.70 -3.40 -8.58
C SER A 197 14.38 -3.73 -7.13
N GLY A 198 14.16 -5.00 -6.86
CA GLY A 198 13.91 -5.48 -5.50
C GLY A 198 13.53 -6.95 -5.44
N VAL A 199 13.26 -7.41 -4.25
CA VAL A 199 12.79 -8.76 -3.99
C VAL A 199 11.29 -8.82 -4.21
N ILE A 200 10.84 -9.75 -5.06
CA ILE A 200 9.41 -10.03 -5.19
C ILE A 200 8.96 -10.86 -4.00
N VAL A 201 7.89 -10.43 -3.36
CA VAL A 201 7.30 -11.12 -2.21
C VAL A 201 5.79 -11.28 -2.40
N HIS A 202 5.22 -12.24 -1.70
CA HIS A 202 3.79 -12.30 -1.45
C HIS A 202 3.56 -11.87 -0.01
N ASP A 203 3.07 -10.67 0.15
CA ASP A 203 2.78 -10.13 1.48
C ASP A 203 1.29 -9.85 1.56
N LEU A 204 0.59 -10.75 2.22
CA LEU A 204 -0.80 -10.54 2.62
C LEU A 204 -0.82 -9.44 3.65
N GLN A 205 -1.01 -8.21 3.19
CA GLN A 205 -1.22 -7.07 4.07
C GLN A 205 -2.69 -7.09 4.52
N PRO A 206 -3.09 -7.83 5.57
CA PRO A 206 -4.50 -7.95 5.97
C PRO A 206 -5.12 -6.61 6.31
N ARG A 207 -4.29 -5.61 6.56
CA ARG A 207 -4.68 -4.22 6.78
C ARG A 207 -5.23 -3.51 5.54
N TYR A 208 -5.04 -4.04 4.32
CA TYR A 208 -5.51 -3.43 3.07
C TYR A 208 -6.65 -4.17 2.43
N GLY A 209 -6.85 -5.40 2.80
CA GLY A 209 -7.93 -6.20 2.31
C GLY A 209 -8.73 -6.79 3.46
N TYR A 210 -10.02 -6.73 3.34
CA TYR A 210 -10.88 -7.63 4.04
C TYR A 210 -11.37 -8.60 2.99
N THR A 211 -10.99 -9.86 3.15
CA THR A 211 -11.16 -10.82 2.08
C THR A 211 -10.43 -10.39 0.84
N ASN A 212 -10.66 -10.50 -0.30
CA ASN A 212 -9.93 -10.06 -1.50
C ASN A 212 -10.21 -8.59 -1.89
N GLU A 213 -10.94 -7.84 -1.08
CA GLU A 213 -11.29 -6.46 -1.37
C GLU A 213 -10.17 -5.50 -0.95
N GLY A 214 -9.63 -4.73 -1.87
CA GLY A 214 -8.51 -3.82 -1.62
C GLY A 214 -7.17 -4.52 -1.42
N TYR A 215 -7.07 -5.74 -1.89
CA TYR A 215 -5.85 -6.53 -1.88
C TYR A 215 -4.77 -5.89 -2.76
N ILE A 216 -3.54 -5.85 -2.25
CA ILE A 216 -2.43 -5.25 -2.99
C ILE A 216 -1.84 -6.14 -4.09
N GLY A 217 -2.56 -7.17 -4.47
CA GLY A 217 -2.19 -8.06 -5.55
C GLY A 217 -1.42 -9.30 -5.09
N ARG A 218 -1.18 -10.20 -6.04
CA ARG A 218 -0.50 -11.47 -5.82
C ARG A 218 0.97 -11.29 -5.49
N TYR A 219 1.60 -10.23 -6.00
CA TYR A 219 3.00 -9.90 -5.82
C TYR A 219 3.15 -8.49 -5.29
N SER A 220 4.20 -8.30 -4.49
CA SER A 220 4.69 -6.99 -4.04
C SER A 220 6.20 -6.95 -4.23
N VAL A 221 6.80 -5.77 -4.24
CA VAL A 221 8.25 -5.61 -4.34
C VAL A 221 8.80 -4.93 -3.09
N ARG A 222 9.86 -5.51 -2.51
CA ARG A 222 10.66 -4.89 -1.45
C ARG A 222 11.95 -4.36 -2.02
N VAL A 223 12.08 -3.05 -2.00
CA VAL A 223 13.30 -2.34 -2.41
C VAL A 223 14.23 -2.28 -1.21
N LEU A 224 15.43 -2.79 -1.34
CA LEU A 224 16.38 -2.88 -0.22
C LEU A 224 17.22 -1.61 -0.07
N GLU A 225 17.61 -1.00 -1.20
CA GLU A 225 18.40 0.24 -1.24
C GLU A 225 17.69 1.29 -2.10
N LYS A 226 17.87 2.57 -1.78
CA LYS A 226 17.20 3.66 -2.51
C LYS A 226 17.63 3.74 -3.97
N GLU A 227 18.88 3.44 -4.26
CA GLU A 227 19.48 3.47 -5.60
C GLU A 227 18.84 2.45 -6.55
N GLU A 228 18.11 1.49 -6.02
CA GLU A 228 17.32 0.52 -6.79
C GLU A 228 16.04 1.11 -7.37
N ILE A 229 15.68 2.34 -6.96
CA ILE A 229 14.61 3.15 -7.53
C ILE A 229 15.20 4.07 -8.61
N ASP A 230 15.51 3.50 -9.76
CA ASP A 230 16.06 4.24 -10.91
C ASP A 230 14.92 4.73 -11.82
N LEU A 231 14.14 5.66 -11.30
CA LEU A 231 13.03 6.31 -12.00
C LEU A 231 13.39 7.78 -12.30
N ALA A 232 12.95 8.27 -13.46
CA ALA A 232 13.18 9.65 -13.84
C ALA A 232 12.49 10.63 -12.89
N ALA A 233 13.18 11.69 -12.49
CA ALA A 233 12.64 12.70 -11.59
C ALA A 233 11.48 13.50 -12.21
N SER A 234 11.49 13.68 -13.55
CA SER A 234 10.54 14.55 -14.27
C SER A 234 9.31 13.81 -14.75
N GLU A 235 8.14 14.39 -14.55
CA GLU A 235 6.86 13.93 -15.10
C GLU A 235 6.85 13.90 -16.64
N SER A 236 7.73 14.65 -17.30
CA SER A 236 7.84 14.64 -18.77
C SER A 236 8.22 13.25 -19.31
N SER A 237 8.94 12.45 -18.49
CA SER A 237 9.34 11.09 -18.80
C SER A 237 8.27 10.03 -18.47
N SER A 238 7.15 10.43 -17.85
CA SER A 238 6.05 9.50 -17.56
C SER A 238 5.41 8.97 -18.83
N ASN A 239 5.01 7.70 -18.82
CA ASN A 239 4.15 7.12 -19.86
C ASN A 239 2.70 7.59 -19.74
N ARG A 240 2.35 8.22 -18.65
CA ARG A 240 0.98 8.59 -18.31
C ARG A 240 0.78 10.09 -18.37
N GLN A 241 -0.44 10.49 -18.70
CA GLN A 241 -0.94 11.85 -18.61
C GLN A 241 -1.98 11.96 -17.51
N THR A 242 -2.03 13.10 -16.83
CA THR A 242 -3.07 13.44 -15.87
C THR A 242 -4.17 14.22 -16.57
N LEU A 243 -5.38 13.69 -16.57
CA LEU A 243 -6.56 14.33 -17.16
C LEU A 243 -7.18 15.34 -16.21
N VAL A 244 -7.31 14.94 -14.93
CA VAL A 244 -7.80 15.81 -13.86
C VAL A 244 -7.14 15.44 -12.55
N GLU A 245 -6.85 16.44 -11.71
CA GLU A 245 -6.19 16.22 -10.42
C GLU A 245 -6.66 17.24 -9.37
N TRP A 246 -6.86 16.76 -8.15
CA TRP A 246 -7.05 17.52 -6.93
C TRP A 246 -5.91 17.16 -5.98
N ASN A 247 -4.99 18.08 -5.69
CA ASN A 247 -3.76 17.82 -4.92
C ASN A 247 -3.65 18.61 -3.61
N TRP A 248 -4.58 19.51 -3.35
CA TRP A 248 -4.73 20.29 -2.11
C TRP A 248 -3.51 21.16 -1.75
N ASN A 249 -2.71 21.59 -2.72
CA ASN A 249 -1.54 22.42 -2.50
C ASN A 249 -1.88 23.90 -2.26
N ASN A 250 -3.16 24.27 -2.38
CA ASN A 250 -3.62 25.63 -2.13
C ASN A 250 -3.85 25.86 -0.64
N ALA A 251 -3.84 27.14 -0.23
CA ALA A 251 -4.11 27.53 1.15
C ALA A 251 -5.56 27.27 1.60
N GLU A 252 -6.48 27.19 0.63
CA GLU A 252 -7.92 27.00 0.85
C GLU A 252 -8.50 26.03 -0.16
N VAL A 253 -9.62 25.39 0.18
CA VAL A 253 -10.40 24.60 -0.76
C VAL A 253 -11.02 25.55 -1.81
N ARG A 254 -10.65 25.34 -3.06
CA ARG A 254 -11.20 26.13 -4.18
C ARG A 254 -12.54 25.57 -4.59
N THR A 255 -13.54 26.42 -4.68
CA THR A 255 -14.88 26.03 -5.10
C THR A 255 -15.27 26.66 -6.43
N ASN A 256 -16.02 25.92 -7.24
CA ASN A 256 -16.71 26.41 -8.41
C ASN A 256 -17.92 27.27 -8.00
N ALA A 257 -18.55 27.97 -8.97
CA ALA A 257 -19.73 28.81 -8.70
C ALA A 257 -20.95 28.04 -8.17
N ASP A 258 -21.02 26.73 -8.45
CA ASP A 258 -22.08 25.83 -7.96
C ASP A 258 -21.77 25.21 -6.57
N GLY A 259 -20.67 25.62 -5.93
CA GLY A 259 -20.24 25.12 -4.63
C GLY A 259 -19.46 23.79 -4.67
N THR A 260 -19.25 23.21 -5.84
CA THR A 260 -18.37 22.02 -6.00
C THR A 260 -16.90 22.43 -5.92
N ILE A 261 -16.01 21.47 -5.68
CA ILE A 261 -14.56 21.72 -5.56
C ILE A 261 -13.91 21.66 -6.94
N ALA A 262 -13.21 22.73 -7.31
CA ALA A 262 -12.47 22.83 -8.55
C ALA A 262 -11.17 22.01 -8.49
N PRO A 263 -10.75 21.36 -9.60
CA PRO A 263 -9.47 20.66 -9.66
C PRO A 263 -8.29 21.64 -9.71
N ASP A 264 -7.12 21.14 -9.33
CA ASP A 264 -5.84 21.86 -9.47
C ASP A 264 -5.27 21.74 -10.87
N ARG A 265 -5.62 20.65 -11.57
CA ARG A 265 -5.21 20.39 -12.97
C ARG A 265 -6.38 19.78 -13.73
N GLY A 266 -6.54 20.19 -15.00
CA GLY A 266 -7.66 19.77 -15.86
C GLY A 266 -8.97 20.48 -15.54
N ASN A 267 -10.08 19.92 -16.02
CA ASN A 267 -11.43 20.45 -15.81
C ASN A 267 -12.31 19.41 -15.16
N GLY A 268 -13.06 19.80 -14.14
CA GLY A 268 -13.95 18.90 -13.44
C GLY A 268 -14.54 19.50 -12.18
N SER A 269 -15.29 18.69 -11.48
CA SER A 269 -15.92 19.04 -10.21
C SER A 269 -15.81 17.87 -9.24
N LEU A 270 -15.65 18.16 -7.96
CA LEU A 270 -15.67 17.18 -6.88
C LEU A 270 -16.64 17.65 -5.80
N TRP A 271 -17.46 16.75 -5.28
CA TRP A 271 -18.37 17.06 -4.17
C TRP A 271 -18.70 15.80 -3.35
N CYS A 272 -19.24 16.00 -2.15
CA CYS A 272 -19.85 14.92 -1.39
C CYS A 272 -21.35 14.86 -1.71
N THR A 273 -21.90 13.67 -1.88
CA THR A 273 -23.34 13.50 -2.13
C THR A 273 -24.19 13.69 -0.86
N ASP A 274 -23.57 13.69 0.33
CA ASP A 274 -24.21 14.13 1.57
C ASP A 274 -24.31 15.68 1.58
N PRO A 275 -25.52 16.26 1.54
CA PRO A 275 -25.69 17.72 1.52
C PRO A 275 -25.22 18.42 2.80
N ALA A 276 -25.06 17.67 3.90
CA ALA A 276 -24.55 18.20 5.16
C ALA A 276 -23.02 18.26 5.24
N ALA A 277 -22.31 17.66 4.28
CA ALA A 277 -20.87 17.59 4.30
C ALA A 277 -20.22 18.97 4.25
N LYS A 278 -19.15 19.14 5.00
CA LYS A 278 -18.28 20.31 4.97
C LYS A 278 -16.89 19.91 4.49
N TYR A 279 -16.25 20.81 3.76
CA TYR A 279 -14.93 20.61 3.18
C TYR A 279 -13.92 21.47 3.93
N LEU A 280 -12.87 20.83 4.43
CA LEU A 280 -11.76 21.49 5.12
C LEU A 280 -10.43 20.94 4.61
N LEU A 281 -9.39 21.75 4.67
CA LEU A 281 -8.04 21.23 4.55
C LEU A 281 -7.57 20.71 5.91
N ASP A 282 -6.93 19.55 5.89
CA ASP A 282 -6.32 18.92 7.04
C ASP A 282 -4.95 18.33 6.64
N ASN A 283 -4.25 17.78 7.57
CA ASN A 283 -2.93 17.25 7.32
C ASN A 283 -2.97 15.83 6.77
N GLU A 284 -2.16 15.57 5.76
CA GLU A 284 -1.74 14.25 5.32
C GLU A 284 -0.38 13.90 5.96
N TYR A 285 -0.20 12.65 6.40
CA TYR A 285 1.01 12.21 7.09
C TYR A 285 2.09 11.71 6.11
N ASN A 286 2.32 12.45 5.06
CA ASN A 286 3.26 12.07 4.00
C ASN A 286 4.50 12.95 3.90
N GLY A 287 4.84 13.66 4.98
CA GLY A 287 6.01 14.52 5.07
C GLY A 287 7.30 13.83 4.64
N LEU A 288 8.20 14.61 4.02
CA LEU A 288 9.44 14.09 3.45
C LEU A 288 10.54 13.86 4.49
N THR A 289 10.40 14.42 5.70
CA THR A 289 11.37 14.27 6.78
C THR A 289 10.69 13.81 8.06
N THR A 290 11.41 13.08 8.91
CA THR A 290 10.90 12.62 10.20
C THR A 290 10.82 13.72 11.25
N SER A 291 11.61 14.79 11.12
CA SER A 291 11.80 15.82 12.17
C SER A 291 10.90 17.05 12.03
N ALA A 292 10.41 17.36 10.84
CA ALA A 292 9.70 18.63 10.63
C ALA A 292 8.43 18.49 9.80
N GLY A 293 8.10 17.33 9.29
CA GLY A 293 7.19 17.30 8.19
C GLY A 293 6.23 16.15 8.10
N LEU A 294 5.94 15.47 9.22
CA LEU A 294 4.92 14.43 9.19
C LEU A 294 3.58 14.94 8.64
N ASN A 295 3.31 16.24 8.80
CA ASN A 295 2.06 16.90 8.40
C ASN A 295 2.30 17.96 7.32
N SER A 296 3.24 17.75 6.41
CA SER A 296 3.68 18.81 5.49
C SER A 296 2.82 18.96 4.24
N LYS A 297 1.85 18.10 4.02
CA LYS A 297 0.93 18.18 2.89
C LYS A 297 -0.52 18.20 3.36
N ASN A 298 -1.33 19.01 2.69
CA ASN A 298 -2.76 19.06 2.94
C ASN A 298 -3.49 17.84 2.35
N ALA A 299 -4.57 17.47 3.01
CA ALA A 299 -5.58 16.54 2.51
C ALA A 299 -6.95 17.22 2.55
N LEU A 300 -7.85 16.85 1.66
CA LEU A 300 -9.25 17.24 1.78
C LEU A 300 -9.91 16.39 2.87
N LYS A 301 -10.49 17.04 3.86
CA LYS A 301 -11.24 16.42 4.93
C LYS A 301 -12.73 16.71 4.74
N PHE A 302 -13.51 15.67 4.73
CA PHE A 302 -14.98 15.76 4.78
C PHE A 302 -15.43 15.69 6.23
N GLU A 303 -16.11 16.71 6.68
CA GLU A 303 -16.77 16.76 7.99
C GLU A 303 -18.29 16.79 7.86
N ASN A 304 -19.01 16.57 8.95
CA ASN A 304 -20.47 16.58 9.02
C ASN A 304 -21.17 15.53 8.15
N THR A 305 -20.47 14.48 7.74
CA THR A 305 -21.08 13.38 7.00
C THR A 305 -20.93 12.08 7.79
N TYR A 306 -21.94 11.23 7.65
CA TYR A 306 -21.96 9.89 8.24
C TYR A 306 -21.76 8.81 7.19
N TRP A 307 -21.64 9.23 5.94
CA TRP A 307 -21.43 8.36 4.78
C TRP A 307 -22.55 7.37 4.51
N TRP A 308 -23.70 7.50 5.20
CA TRP A 308 -24.85 6.64 4.99
C TRP A 308 -26.17 7.43 5.10
N ASP A 309 -27.01 7.31 4.08
CA ASP A 309 -28.39 7.79 4.07
C ASP A 309 -29.30 6.69 4.60
N PHE A 310 -29.80 6.87 5.82
CA PHE A 310 -30.67 5.89 6.46
C PHE A 310 -32.10 5.92 5.92
N ALA A 311 -32.52 7.00 5.28
CA ALA A 311 -33.85 7.09 4.68
C ALA A 311 -33.90 6.29 3.37
N GLU A 312 -32.87 6.44 2.54
CA GLU A 312 -32.76 5.77 1.26
C GLU A 312 -32.00 4.43 1.35
N ASN A 313 -31.47 4.11 2.52
CA ASN A 313 -30.64 2.94 2.79
C ASN A 313 -29.49 2.77 1.79
N THR A 314 -28.75 3.82 1.55
CA THR A 314 -27.62 3.85 0.60
C THR A 314 -26.44 4.63 1.16
N GLY A 315 -25.22 4.31 0.66
CA GLY A 315 -24.02 5.05 1.02
C GLY A 315 -23.97 6.41 0.34
N TYR A 316 -23.51 7.43 1.06
CA TYR A 316 -23.02 8.65 0.47
C TYR A 316 -21.66 8.44 -0.19
N ALA A 317 -21.31 9.33 -1.10
CA ALA A 317 -20.11 9.22 -1.93
C ALA A 317 -19.33 10.53 -2.03
N VAL A 318 -18.04 10.40 -2.32
CA VAL A 318 -17.27 11.47 -2.97
C VAL A 318 -17.46 11.28 -4.47
N ALA A 319 -18.07 12.27 -5.10
CA ALA A 319 -18.39 12.29 -6.51
C ALA A 319 -17.37 13.14 -7.28
N LEU A 320 -16.95 12.64 -8.44
CA LEU A 320 -16.05 13.32 -9.35
C LEU A 320 -16.70 13.37 -10.73
N LYS A 321 -16.72 14.54 -11.34
CA LYS A 321 -17.24 14.75 -12.70
C LYS A 321 -16.17 15.41 -13.55
N PHE A 322 -15.84 14.83 -14.70
CA PHE A 322 -14.76 15.29 -15.56
C PHE A 322 -14.91 14.77 -17.00
N SER A 323 -14.12 15.32 -17.93
CA SER A 323 -13.99 14.80 -19.31
C SER A 323 -12.84 13.80 -19.39
N THR A 324 -13.02 12.79 -20.23
CA THR A 324 -11.97 11.84 -20.62
C THR A 324 -11.60 11.98 -22.10
N GLU A 325 -11.94 13.08 -22.76
CA GLU A 325 -11.52 13.36 -24.12
C GLU A 325 -10.00 13.39 -24.22
N GLY A 326 -9.47 12.72 -25.23
CA GLY A 326 -8.02 12.55 -25.40
C GLY A 326 -7.37 11.51 -24.49
N ALA A 327 -8.16 10.76 -23.68
CA ALA A 327 -7.62 9.69 -22.84
C ALA A 327 -7.06 8.55 -23.69
N GLY A 328 -5.81 8.18 -23.41
CA GLY A 328 -5.19 6.96 -23.92
C GLY A 328 -5.71 5.69 -23.23
N ALA A 329 -5.01 4.58 -23.44
CA ALA A 329 -5.30 3.32 -22.75
C ALA A 329 -5.06 3.40 -21.24
N ASN A 330 -5.51 2.39 -20.52
CA ASN A 330 -5.31 2.24 -19.08
C ASN A 330 -5.77 3.46 -18.27
N LEU A 331 -6.97 3.96 -18.60
CA LEU A 331 -7.62 4.99 -17.81
C LEU A 331 -7.77 4.51 -16.38
N SER A 332 -7.39 5.31 -15.40
CA SER A 332 -7.45 4.91 -13.99
C SER A 332 -7.85 6.06 -13.07
N LEU A 333 -8.58 5.73 -12.02
CA LEU A 333 -8.77 6.56 -10.84
C LEU A 333 -7.70 6.21 -9.81
N ASN A 334 -6.97 7.22 -9.36
CA ASN A 334 -5.90 7.06 -8.37
C ASN A 334 -6.14 8.04 -7.23
N PHE A 335 -6.07 7.57 -5.98
CA PHE A 335 -6.18 8.46 -4.81
C PHE A 335 -5.52 7.85 -3.58
N THR A 336 -5.21 8.70 -2.61
CA THR A 336 -4.88 8.27 -1.26
C THR A 336 -6.01 8.64 -0.32
N ASN A 337 -6.30 7.78 0.65
CA ASN A 337 -7.34 8.08 1.63
C ASN A 337 -7.01 7.56 3.02
N SER A 338 -7.58 8.21 4.01
CA SER A 338 -7.51 7.80 5.41
C SER A 338 -8.84 8.13 6.09
N GLN A 339 -9.29 7.25 6.98
CA GLN A 339 -10.47 7.49 7.80
C GLN A 339 -10.05 7.75 9.25
N GLY A 340 -10.53 8.83 9.83
CA GLY A 340 -10.35 9.15 11.24
C GLY A 340 -11.58 8.83 12.08
N ASN A 341 -11.42 8.91 13.40
CA ASN A 341 -12.56 8.93 14.31
C ASN A 341 -13.09 10.37 14.49
N ALA A 342 -14.32 10.49 14.88
CA ALA A 342 -14.89 11.78 15.28
C ALA A 342 -14.55 12.06 16.74
N GLY A 343 -13.68 13.04 16.99
CA GLY A 343 -13.53 13.76 18.25
C GLY A 343 -13.74 12.97 19.55
N GLY A 344 -12.88 11.99 19.83
CA GLY A 344 -12.91 11.25 21.11
C GLY A 344 -13.90 10.10 21.20
N THR A 345 -14.65 9.79 20.15
CA THR A 345 -15.55 8.63 20.11
C THR A 345 -14.85 7.44 19.45
N SER A 346 -15.20 6.23 19.89
CA SER A 346 -14.63 4.98 19.40
C SER A 346 -15.28 4.44 18.13
N ILE A 347 -16.20 5.18 17.50
CA ILE A 347 -16.93 4.73 16.34
C ILE A 347 -16.42 5.44 15.10
N TYR A 348 -16.14 4.64 14.09
CA TYR A 348 -15.71 5.06 12.77
C TYR A 348 -16.86 4.86 11.79
N GLY A 349 -16.91 5.65 10.72
CA GLY A 349 -17.90 5.47 9.66
C GLY A 349 -17.72 4.17 8.88
N PRO A 350 -18.46 3.99 7.80
CA PRO A 350 -18.36 2.80 6.96
C PRO A 350 -16.92 2.50 6.58
N VAL A 351 -16.52 1.26 6.79
CA VAL A 351 -15.13 0.83 6.45
C VAL A 351 -15.02 0.26 5.06
N TYR A 352 -16.14 -0.20 4.46
CA TYR A 352 -16.17 -0.78 3.12
C TYR A 352 -16.71 0.22 2.11
N TRP A 353 -15.97 0.39 1.05
CA TRP A 353 -16.20 1.33 -0.02
C TRP A 353 -16.06 0.65 -1.38
N GLN A 354 -16.61 1.25 -2.41
CA GLN A 354 -16.48 0.82 -3.80
C GLN A 354 -16.46 2.03 -4.71
N VAL A 355 -16.09 1.81 -5.96
CA VAL A 355 -16.19 2.81 -7.02
C VAL A 355 -17.37 2.47 -7.93
N GLU A 356 -18.18 3.46 -8.24
CA GLU A 356 -19.24 3.38 -9.25
C GLU A 356 -18.95 4.39 -10.35
N TYR A 357 -19.41 4.13 -11.57
CA TYR A 357 -19.22 5.05 -12.69
C TYR A 357 -20.51 5.24 -13.50
N SER A 358 -20.62 6.39 -14.16
CA SER A 358 -21.71 6.75 -15.04
C SER A 358 -21.22 7.61 -16.21
N THR A 359 -21.86 7.49 -17.37
CA THR A 359 -21.67 8.35 -18.56
C THR A 359 -22.83 9.30 -18.79
N ASP A 360 -23.90 9.20 -18.02
CA ASP A 360 -25.09 10.05 -18.13
C ASP A 360 -25.41 10.81 -16.82
N GLY A 361 -24.63 10.54 -15.75
CA GLY A 361 -24.79 11.15 -14.43
C GLY A 361 -25.98 10.64 -13.63
N VAL A 362 -26.75 9.69 -14.16
CA VAL A 362 -27.98 9.16 -13.57
C VAL A 362 -27.88 7.67 -13.27
N ASN A 363 -27.44 6.88 -14.26
CA ASN A 363 -27.33 5.44 -14.16
C ASN A 363 -25.91 5.06 -13.78
N PHE A 364 -25.73 4.52 -12.56
CA PHE A 364 -24.42 4.13 -12.07
C PHE A 364 -24.22 2.62 -12.11
N THR A 365 -23.03 2.23 -12.50
CA THR A 365 -22.58 0.82 -12.52
C THR A 365 -21.41 0.65 -11.55
N VAL A 366 -21.44 -0.38 -10.74
CA VAL A 366 -20.31 -0.71 -9.85
C VAL A 366 -19.11 -1.12 -10.70
N LEU A 367 -17.97 -0.51 -10.45
CA LEU A 367 -16.71 -0.91 -11.07
C LEU A 367 -16.31 -2.28 -10.48
N PRO A 368 -16.14 -3.31 -11.31
CA PRO A 368 -15.68 -4.62 -10.83
C PRO A 368 -14.38 -4.51 -10.02
N GLU A 369 -14.25 -5.33 -8.99
CA GLU A 369 -13.06 -5.39 -8.12
C GLU A 369 -12.65 -4.06 -7.47
N SER A 370 -13.56 -3.10 -7.39
CA SER A 370 -13.28 -1.79 -6.79
C SER A 370 -13.60 -1.72 -5.30
N GLY A 371 -14.00 -2.82 -4.68
CA GLY A 371 -14.23 -2.89 -3.25
C GLY A 371 -12.93 -2.67 -2.47
N PHE A 372 -12.95 -1.83 -1.44
CA PHE A 372 -11.79 -1.63 -0.58
C PHE A 372 -12.19 -1.31 0.86
N CYS A 373 -11.30 -1.63 1.79
CA CYS A 373 -11.40 -1.22 3.18
C CYS A 373 -10.61 0.08 3.37
N CYS A 374 -11.27 1.14 3.81
CA CYS A 374 -10.61 2.42 4.06
C CYS A 374 -9.90 2.48 5.42
N ARG A 375 -10.06 1.45 6.21
CA ARG A 375 -9.43 1.33 7.52
C ARG A 375 -8.72 0.00 7.64
N PRO A 376 -7.42 -0.03 7.29
CA PRO A 376 -6.64 -1.25 7.29
C PRO A 376 -6.45 -1.80 8.71
N PHE A 377 -6.49 -3.11 8.84
CA PHE A 377 -6.07 -3.82 10.03
C PHE A 377 -4.56 -3.71 10.20
N VAL A 378 -4.12 -3.54 11.43
CA VAL A 378 -2.71 -3.64 11.78
C VAL A 378 -2.49 -4.95 12.51
N TYR A 379 -1.56 -5.76 12.01
CA TYR A 379 -1.16 -6.97 12.69
C TYR A 379 -0.54 -6.63 14.06
N TRP A 380 -1.12 -7.14 15.13
CA TRP A 380 -0.67 -6.94 16.48
C TRP A 380 -0.81 -8.22 17.30
N GLN A 381 0.30 -8.70 17.84
CA GLN A 381 0.29 -9.73 18.89
C GLN A 381 0.00 -9.06 20.22
N GLY A 382 -1.25 -9.08 20.65
CA GLY A 382 -1.64 -8.56 21.95
C GLY A 382 -1.36 -9.54 23.09
N ALA A 383 -1.33 -9.04 24.32
CA ALA A 383 -1.37 -9.87 25.52
C ALA A 383 -2.64 -10.73 25.47
N GLY A 384 -2.47 -12.06 25.35
CA GLY A 384 -3.58 -13.01 25.24
C GLY A 384 -3.68 -13.74 23.91
N GLY A 385 -2.70 -13.61 23.00
CA GLY A 385 -2.63 -14.39 21.77
C GLY A 385 -3.60 -13.94 20.66
N LYS A 386 -4.09 -12.72 20.73
CA LYS A 386 -4.91 -12.12 19.68
C LYS A 386 -4.01 -11.38 18.69
N ASP A 387 -4.07 -11.79 17.43
CA ASP A 387 -3.06 -11.45 16.42
C ASP A 387 -3.37 -10.19 15.62
N LEU A 388 -4.57 -9.64 15.71
CA LEU A 388 -4.99 -8.48 14.93
C LEU A 388 -5.58 -7.41 15.82
N SER A 389 -5.13 -6.16 15.67
CA SER A 389 -5.78 -5.02 16.27
C SER A 389 -5.83 -3.83 15.32
N TYR A 390 -6.76 -2.93 15.58
CA TYR A 390 -6.88 -1.70 14.82
C TYR A 390 -5.83 -0.69 15.23
N CYS A 391 -5.20 -0.08 14.23
CA CYS A 391 -4.49 1.16 14.42
C CYS A 391 -5.49 2.33 14.41
N ALA A 392 -5.42 3.19 15.40
CA ALA A 392 -6.28 4.37 15.49
C ALA A 392 -6.01 5.38 14.36
N VAL A 393 -4.82 5.37 13.80
CA VAL A 393 -4.38 6.28 12.73
C VAL A 393 -3.70 5.48 11.63
N PRO A 394 -4.45 5.01 10.64
CA PRO A 394 -3.87 4.37 9.47
C PRO A 394 -3.06 5.39 8.67
N GLY A 395 -2.11 4.90 7.91
CA GLY A 395 -1.48 5.69 6.86
C GLY A 395 -2.45 5.98 5.71
N TYR A 396 -2.02 6.83 4.81
CA TYR A 396 -2.73 7.10 3.56
C TYR A 396 -2.32 6.04 2.52
N ALA A 397 -3.21 5.07 2.29
CA ALA A 397 -2.96 4.02 1.31
C ALA A 397 -3.25 4.50 -0.12
N ASP A 398 -2.36 4.17 -1.05
CA ASP A 398 -2.61 4.36 -2.47
C ASP A 398 -3.76 3.43 -2.92
N ARG A 399 -4.71 4.00 -3.66
CA ARG A 399 -5.79 3.29 -4.34
C ARG A 399 -5.67 3.54 -5.84
N VAL A 400 -5.65 2.47 -6.60
CA VAL A 400 -5.55 2.54 -8.06
C VAL A 400 -6.60 1.61 -8.65
N PHE A 401 -7.53 2.18 -9.39
CA PHE A 401 -8.61 1.45 -10.04
C PHE A 401 -8.57 1.69 -11.55
N ILE A 402 -8.39 0.63 -12.32
CA ILE A 402 -8.49 0.71 -13.78
C ILE A 402 -9.96 0.86 -14.15
N LEU A 403 -10.23 1.87 -14.96
CA LEU A 403 -11.57 2.18 -15.44
C LEU A 403 -11.84 1.49 -16.79
N PRO A 404 -13.08 1.11 -17.07
CA PRO A 404 -13.44 0.48 -18.35
C PRO A 404 -13.09 1.35 -19.56
N ASP A 405 -12.66 0.73 -20.64
CA ASP A 405 -12.37 1.42 -21.91
C ASP A 405 -13.57 2.19 -22.46
N ALA A 406 -14.79 1.76 -22.13
CA ALA A 406 -16.03 2.46 -22.49
C ALA A 406 -16.11 3.89 -21.93
N LEU A 407 -15.33 4.23 -20.92
CA LEU A 407 -15.24 5.58 -20.35
C LEU A 407 -14.22 6.47 -21.04
N ARG A 408 -13.45 5.97 -22.00
CA ARG A 408 -12.49 6.79 -22.76
C ARG A 408 -13.19 7.68 -23.78
N ASN A 409 -12.60 8.83 -24.03
CA ASN A 409 -13.08 9.81 -25.01
C ASN A 409 -14.55 10.21 -24.82
N ARG A 410 -14.94 10.40 -23.57
CA ARG A 410 -16.27 10.90 -23.20
C ARG A 410 -16.18 12.37 -22.80
N PRO A 411 -17.14 13.21 -23.27
CA PRO A 411 -17.19 14.60 -22.84
C PRO A 411 -17.44 14.73 -21.34
N GLU A 412 -18.14 13.76 -20.76
CA GLU A 412 -18.45 13.73 -19.35
C GLU A 412 -18.47 12.30 -18.81
N VAL A 413 -17.80 12.10 -17.67
CA VAL A 413 -17.84 10.88 -16.85
C VAL A 413 -18.07 11.31 -15.41
N THR A 414 -18.92 10.59 -14.70
CA THR A 414 -19.08 10.73 -13.25
C THR A 414 -18.60 9.46 -12.55
N LEU A 415 -17.74 9.60 -11.54
CA LEU A 415 -17.33 8.54 -10.65
C LEU A 415 -17.84 8.82 -9.25
N LEU A 416 -18.21 7.76 -8.53
CA LEU A 416 -18.57 7.82 -7.10
C LEU A 416 -17.61 6.92 -6.33
N ILE A 417 -16.89 7.49 -5.37
CA ILE A 417 -16.20 6.73 -4.33
C ILE A 417 -17.22 6.62 -3.19
N LYS A 418 -17.89 5.49 -3.07
CA LYS A 418 -19.14 5.33 -2.31
C LYS A 418 -19.00 4.36 -1.16
N ALA A 419 -19.57 4.73 -0.02
CA ALA A 419 -19.72 3.80 1.10
C ALA A 419 -20.65 2.64 0.71
N ARG A 420 -20.22 1.40 0.98
CA ARG A 420 -20.86 0.18 0.51
C ARG A 420 -21.76 -0.47 1.54
N SER A 421 -21.50 -0.23 2.82
CA SER A 421 -22.26 -0.81 3.92
C SER A 421 -22.17 0.05 5.16
N THR A 422 -23.05 -0.23 6.12
CA THR A 422 -23.01 0.38 7.46
C THR A 422 -21.99 -0.29 8.40
N GLN A 423 -21.24 -1.27 7.95
CA GLN A 423 -20.21 -1.89 8.78
C GLN A 423 -19.16 -0.86 9.18
N CYS A 424 -18.87 -0.80 10.45
CA CYS A 424 -17.89 0.11 11.05
C CYS A 424 -16.99 -0.65 12.03
N ILE A 425 -16.00 0.03 12.54
CA ILE A 425 -15.16 -0.47 13.63
C ILE A 425 -15.74 -0.01 14.94
N ALA A 426 -16.03 -0.92 15.83
CA ALA A 426 -16.68 -0.65 17.10
C ALA A 426 -15.78 0.10 18.10
N SER A 427 -14.46 -0.01 17.99
CA SER A 427 -13.54 0.62 18.95
C SER A 427 -12.13 0.75 18.37
N ASN A 428 -11.41 1.79 18.75
CA ASN A 428 -9.99 1.95 18.43
C ASN A 428 -9.06 1.07 19.30
N THR A 429 -9.61 0.41 20.30
CA THR A 429 -8.90 -0.50 21.20
C THR A 429 -9.33 -1.96 21.03
N ALA A 430 -10.33 -2.21 20.18
CA ALA A 430 -10.81 -3.55 19.95
C ALA A 430 -9.73 -4.37 19.22
N THR A 431 -9.46 -5.53 19.75
CA THR A 431 -8.76 -6.57 19.03
C THR A 431 -9.69 -7.09 17.95
N VAL A 432 -9.23 -7.11 16.72
CA VAL A 432 -9.99 -7.66 15.62
C VAL A 432 -9.67 -9.14 15.50
N ASP A 433 -10.45 -9.96 16.19
CA ASP A 433 -10.89 -11.16 15.51
C ASP A 433 -11.79 -10.68 14.37
N GLN A 434 -11.73 -11.29 13.23
CA GLN A 434 -12.43 -10.92 11.99
C GLN A 434 -13.94 -10.60 12.14
N GLY A 435 -14.43 -10.39 13.32
CA GLY A 435 -15.81 -10.18 13.69
C GLY A 435 -16.10 -8.94 14.56
N ASP A 436 -15.11 -8.16 14.98
CA ASP A 436 -15.35 -6.95 15.80
C ASP A 436 -15.77 -5.75 14.93
N THR A 437 -16.53 -5.98 13.90
CA THR A 437 -17.23 -4.95 13.15
C THR A 437 -18.57 -4.68 13.82
N GLY A 438 -18.81 -3.40 14.12
CA GLY A 438 -20.15 -2.91 14.49
C GLY A 438 -20.94 -2.51 13.26
N THR A 439 -22.17 -2.10 13.49
CA THR A 439 -23.03 -1.49 12.46
C THR A 439 -23.36 -0.06 12.86
N ILE A 440 -23.21 0.89 11.95
CA ILE A 440 -23.66 2.26 12.17
C ILE A 440 -25.18 2.27 12.17
N THR A 441 -25.77 2.90 13.19
CA THR A 441 -27.22 3.14 13.27
C THR A 441 -27.51 4.62 13.07
N SER A 442 -28.77 4.96 12.77
CA SER A 442 -29.23 6.36 12.66
C SER A 442 -28.95 7.18 13.92
N ASP A 443 -29.15 6.59 15.10
CA ASP A 443 -28.87 7.26 16.38
C ASP A 443 -27.38 7.52 16.60
N MET A 444 -26.55 6.59 16.17
CA MET A 444 -25.10 6.77 16.20
C MET A 444 -24.67 7.86 15.22
N ALA A 445 -25.27 7.90 14.03
CA ALA A 445 -24.99 8.91 13.03
C ALA A 445 -25.40 10.31 13.51
N ALA A 446 -26.50 10.45 14.23
CA ALA A 446 -26.97 11.75 14.73
C ALA A 446 -25.96 12.45 15.67
N ASN A 447 -25.10 11.69 16.34
CA ASN A 447 -24.19 12.20 17.36
C ASN A 447 -22.70 12.02 17.06
N LYS A 448 -22.32 11.30 15.99
CA LYS A 448 -20.94 10.88 15.75
C LYS A 448 -20.61 10.98 14.26
N ARG A 449 -19.53 11.67 13.97
CA ARG A 449 -19.06 11.96 12.61
C ARG A 449 -17.80 11.18 12.33
N SER A 450 -17.70 10.63 11.14
CA SER A 450 -16.48 9.93 10.69
C SER A 450 -15.80 10.72 9.57
N PRO A 451 -14.85 11.60 9.91
CA PRO A 451 -14.16 12.33 8.88
C PRO A 451 -13.37 11.37 7.99
N MET A 452 -13.55 11.53 6.69
CA MET A 452 -12.73 10.92 5.66
C MET A 452 -11.78 11.98 5.12
N ARG A 453 -10.53 11.60 4.94
CA ARG A 453 -9.51 12.43 4.33
C ARG A 453 -9.07 11.81 3.03
N PHE A 454 -8.92 12.65 2.03
CA PHE A 454 -8.32 12.28 0.76
C PHE A 454 -7.07 13.13 0.55
N GLY A 455 -5.95 12.48 0.30
CA GLY A 455 -4.79 13.11 -0.28
C GLY A 455 -5.04 13.41 -1.75
N THR A 456 -4.02 13.31 -2.59
CA THR A 456 -4.19 13.53 -4.03
C THR A 456 -5.22 12.57 -4.61
N ILE A 457 -6.15 13.12 -5.42
CA ILE A 457 -7.08 12.38 -6.27
C ILE A 457 -6.75 12.74 -7.72
N ALA A 458 -6.48 11.76 -8.56
CA ALA A 458 -6.14 11.98 -9.96
C ALA A 458 -6.77 10.94 -10.88
N VAL A 459 -7.22 11.38 -12.05
CA VAL A 459 -7.58 10.48 -13.16
C VAL A 459 -6.48 10.56 -14.19
N LYS A 460 -5.91 9.42 -14.53
CA LYS A 460 -4.76 9.31 -15.44
C LYS A 460 -5.03 8.27 -16.52
N SER A 461 -4.38 8.46 -17.66
CA SER A 461 -4.33 7.46 -18.74
C SER A 461 -2.91 7.39 -19.31
N ASN A 462 -2.63 6.43 -20.16
CA ASN A 462 -1.45 6.49 -21.00
C ASN A 462 -1.49 7.75 -21.90
N LYS A 463 -0.32 8.23 -22.29
CA LYS A 463 -0.18 9.32 -23.28
C LYS A 463 -0.60 8.86 -24.66
#